data_d043ee8c659b975387a5415ad06000a5
#
_entry.id   d043ee8c659b975387a5415ad06000a5
#
_cell.length_a   1.000
_cell.length_b   1.000
_cell.length_c   1.000
_cell.angle_alpha   90.00
_cell.angle_beta   90.00
_cell.angle_gamma   90.00
#
_symmetry.space_group_name_H-M   'P 1'
#
loop_
_entity.id
_entity.type
_entity.pdbx_description
1 polymer ?
#
loop_
_entity_poly.entity_id
_entity_poly.type
_entity_poly.pdbx_seq_one_letter_code
_entity_poly.pdbx_strand_id
1 'polypeptide(L)'
;MIAGITLATLFAVTPTFAATNNQHQFNVDAGYTTLDNGHSSDQVFTTTVGYSYYFSPFMGVDLGYNGTMSSTAKLRDGNGNAIETKYDSFYGGIRAEAPVTRYATLYARGGFAYTQLEETNVSAVPETSSTHSGVNPYVSAGARVATGLNPNLEFTAEVSYQDLDKGYSSTSFSVGARFRM
;
A
#
# COMPACT_ATOMS: atom_id res chain seq x y z
N MET A 1 15.69 23.31 9.17
CA MET A 1 14.37 23.98 9.23
C MET A 1 13.34 22.88 9.36
N ILE A 2 12.87 22.58 10.58
CA ILE A 2 11.98 21.44 10.89
C ILE A 2 10.56 21.96 10.71
N ALA A 3 9.88 21.49 9.66
CA ALA A 3 8.46 21.78 9.46
C ALA A 3 7.66 20.86 10.39
N GLY A 4 7.12 21.45 11.47
CA GLY A 4 6.22 20.77 12.38
C GLY A 4 4.89 20.46 11.68
N ILE A 5 4.58 19.18 11.51
CA ILE A 5 3.26 18.72 11.08
C ILE A 5 2.34 18.83 12.30
N THR A 6 1.50 19.84 12.31
CA THR A 6 0.44 19.99 13.30
C THR A 6 -0.67 19.00 12.94
N LEU A 7 -0.73 17.89 13.67
CA LEU A 7 -1.83 16.92 13.57
C LEU A 7 -3.09 17.58 14.17
N ALA A 8 -3.92 18.15 13.30
CA ALA A 8 -5.20 18.73 13.71
C ALA A 8 -6.13 17.62 14.20
N THR A 9 -6.49 17.68 15.46
CA THR A 9 -7.49 16.83 16.11
C THR A 9 -8.88 17.06 15.49
N LEU A 10 -9.26 16.19 14.56
CA LEU A 10 -10.62 16.12 14.03
C LEU A 10 -11.38 14.96 14.70
N PHE A 11 -11.67 15.09 15.99
CA PHE A 11 -12.56 14.18 16.70
C PHE A 11 -13.77 14.97 17.21
N ALA A 12 -14.81 15.08 16.41
CA ALA A 12 -16.17 15.28 16.90
C ALA A 12 -17.21 15.22 15.77
N VAL A 13 -17.44 14.07 15.20
CA VAL A 13 -18.80 13.70 14.73
C VAL A 13 -18.93 12.22 15.00
N THR A 14 -19.71 11.83 16.01
CA THR A 14 -20.13 10.45 16.20
C THR A 14 -21.37 10.19 15.34
N PRO A 15 -21.25 9.67 14.13
CA PRO A 15 -22.42 9.09 13.47
C PRO A 15 -22.69 7.76 14.15
N THR A 16 -23.82 7.67 14.82
CA THR A 16 -24.34 6.42 15.35
C THR A 16 -24.81 5.56 14.18
N PHE A 17 -23.87 4.91 13.50
CA PHE A 17 -24.20 3.88 12.53
C PHE A 17 -24.24 2.55 13.27
N ALA A 18 -25.35 1.84 13.10
CA ALA A 18 -25.51 0.49 13.60
C ALA A 18 -24.31 -0.35 13.18
N ALA A 19 -23.64 -0.94 14.17
CA ALA A 19 -22.55 -1.87 13.95
C ALA A 19 -23.09 -3.05 13.13
N THR A 20 -22.89 -3.03 11.83
CA THR A 20 -23.06 -4.22 11.00
C THR A 20 -21.91 -5.15 11.32
N ASN A 21 -22.24 -6.40 11.62
CA ASN A 21 -21.39 -7.45 12.18
C ASN A 21 -20.29 -7.97 11.21
N ASN A 22 -19.84 -7.16 10.29
CA ASN A 22 -18.89 -7.53 9.24
C ASN A 22 -17.46 -7.20 9.69
N GLN A 23 -16.94 -8.00 10.62
CA GLN A 23 -15.59 -7.82 11.16
C GLN A 23 -14.49 -8.25 10.17
N HIS A 24 -14.84 -9.10 9.21
CA HIS A 24 -13.90 -9.67 8.26
C HIS A 24 -14.09 -9.05 6.88
N GLN A 25 -13.00 -8.60 6.27
CA GLN A 25 -13.03 -7.99 4.95
C GLN A 25 -11.84 -8.43 4.13
N PHE A 26 -12.07 -8.67 2.84
CA PHE A 26 -11.02 -8.95 1.86
C PHE A 26 -10.97 -7.84 0.81
N ASN A 27 -9.77 -7.48 0.38
CA ASN A 27 -9.58 -6.53 -0.71
C ASN A 27 -8.65 -7.09 -1.77
N VAL A 28 -8.93 -6.70 -3.00
CA VAL A 28 -8.06 -6.92 -4.15
C VAL A 28 -7.95 -5.58 -4.86
N ASP A 29 -6.72 -5.08 -4.98
CA ASP A 29 -6.43 -3.80 -5.59
C ASP A 29 -5.37 -3.99 -6.68
N ALA A 30 -5.41 -3.14 -7.69
CA ALA A 30 -4.41 -3.08 -8.74
C ALA A 30 -4.02 -1.62 -8.99
N GLY A 31 -2.77 -1.38 -9.34
CA GLY A 31 -2.27 -0.02 -9.51
C GLY A 31 -0.86 0.06 -10.01
N TYR A 32 -0.29 1.23 -9.85
CA TYR A 32 1.08 1.51 -10.22
C TYR A 32 1.89 1.91 -8.99
N THR A 33 3.07 1.31 -8.88
CA THR A 33 4.07 1.64 -7.88
C THR A 33 5.26 2.30 -8.56
N THR A 34 5.60 3.50 -8.11
CA THR A 34 6.85 4.17 -8.48
C THR A 34 7.91 3.72 -7.51
N LEU A 35 8.95 3.08 -8.00
CA LEU A 35 10.16 2.75 -7.26
C LEU A 35 11.21 3.81 -7.54
N ASP A 36 11.83 4.34 -6.49
CA ASP A 36 12.87 5.34 -6.56
C ASP A 36 14.09 4.85 -5.77
N ASN A 37 15.28 4.93 -6.36
CA ASN A 37 16.54 4.55 -5.71
C ASN A 37 17.46 5.76 -5.41
N GLY A 38 16.92 6.98 -5.45
CA GLY A 38 17.65 8.21 -5.26
C GLY A 38 18.45 8.69 -6.48
N HIS A 39 18.57 7.87 -7.54
CA HIS A 39 19.27 8.20 -8.78
C HIS A 39 18.32 8.16 -10.00
N SER A 40 17.35 7.29 -9.96
CA SER A 40 16.33 7.13 -11.00
C SER A 40 15.06 6.57 -10.40
N SER A 41 13.95 6.79 -11.09
CA SER A 41 12.65 6.21 -10.73
C SER A 41 12.00 5.56 -11.94
N ASP A 42 11.25 4.50 -11.71
CA ASP A 42 10.43 3.83 -12.72
C ASP A 42 9.12 3.34 -12.11
N GLN A 43 8.14 3.13 -12.97
CA GLN A 43 6.81 2.69 -12.58
C GLN A 43 6.56 1.24 -12.98
N VAL A 44 6.04 0.47 -12.03
CA VAL A 44 5.65 -0.92 -12.26
C VAL A 44 4.19 -1.12 -11.90
N PHE A 45 3.55 -2.03 -12.61
CA PHE A 45 2.20 -2.47 -12.27
C PHE A 45 2.24 -3.44 -11.10
N THR A 46 1.43 -3.17 -10.07
CA THR A 46 1.35 -3.98 -8.86
C THR A 46 -0.07 -4.42 -8.58
N THR A 47 -0.18 -5.56 -7.92
CA THR A 47 -1.45 -6.08 -7.40
C THR A 47 -1.32 -6.30 -5.89
N THR A 48 -2.36 -5.92 -5.17
CA THR A 48 -2.44 -6.10 -3.72
C THR A 48 -3.62 -7.02 -3.39
N VAL A 49 -3.36 -7.98 -2.52
CA VAL A 49 -4.40 -8.80 -1.89
C VAL A 49 -4.30 -8.62 -0.39
N GLY A 50 -5.40 -8.30 0.26
CA GLY A 50 -5.40 -7.99 1.67
C GLY A 50 -6.60 -8.53 2.42
N TYR A 51 -6.41 -8.66 3.72
CA TYR A 51 -7.41 -9.05 4.69
C TYR A 51 -7.39 -8.07 5.85
N SER A 52 -8.58 -7.65 6.29
CA SER A 52 -8.75 -6.76 7.43
C SER A 52 -9.69 -7.39 8.45
N TYR A 53 -9.31 -7.30 9.72
CA TYR A 53 -10.16 -7.66 10.85
C TYR A 53 -10.46 -6.42 11.70
N TYR A 54 -11.74 -6.11 11.88
CA TYR A 54 -12.20 -4.96 12.66
C TYR A 54 -12.59 -5.37 14.06
N PHE A 55 -11.87 -4.86 15.04
CA PHE A 55 -12.19 -5.01 16.46
C PHE A 55 -13.03 -3.85 17.00
N SER A 56 -13.23 -2.81 16.20
CA SER A 56 -14.04 -1.63 16.48
C SER A 56 -14.68 -1.12 15.19
N PRO A 57 -15.78 -0.34 15.25
CA PRO A 57 -16.38 0.28 14.06
C PRO A 57 -15.44 1.16 13.23
N PHE A 58 -14.37 1.64 13.84
CA PHE A 58 -13.43 2.59 13.23
C PHE A 58 -12.00 2.09 13.18
N MET A 59 -11.70 0.94 13.77
CA MET A 59 -10.34 0.43 13.86
C MET A 59 -10.27 -1.07 13.58
N GLY A 60 -9.23 -1.46 12.88
CA GLY A 60 -8.94 -2.84 12.54
C GLY A 60 -7.44 -3.09 12.40
N VAL A 61 -7.11 -4.34 12.18
CA VAL A 61 -5.79 -4.79 11.77
C VAL A 61 -5.84 -5.24 10.33
N ASP A 62 -4.79 -4.93 9.58
CA ASP A 62 -4.63 -5.30 8.18
C ASP A 62 -3.44 -6.24 8.02
N LEU A 63 -3.61 -7.23 7.14
CA LEU A 63 -2.55 -8.08 6.63
C LEU A 63 -2.69 -8.15 5.12
N GLY A 64 -1.60 -8.21 4.39
CA GLY A 64 -1.69 -8.40 2.95
C GLY A 64 -0.36 -8.59 2.25
N TYR A 65 -0.48 -8.79 0.96
CA TYR A 65 0.62 -8.96 0.04
C TYR A 65 0.46 -7.98 -1.13
N ASN A 66 1.56 -7.34 -1.48
CA ASN A 66 1.68 -6.48 -2.66
C ASN A 66 2.86 -6.97 -3.49
N GLY A 67 2.67 -7.15 -4.77
CA GLY A 67 3.75 -7.63 -5.64
C GLY A 67 3.61 -7.17 -7.08
N THR A 68 4.76 -7.16 -7.77
CA THR A 68 4.84 -6.90 -9.21
C THR A 68 4.52 -8.17 -9.98
N MET A 69 3.39 -8.20 -10.72
CA MET A 69 2.93 -9.44 -11.36
C MET A 69 3.74 -9.86 -12.59
N SER A 70 4.20 -8.93 -13.42
CA SER A 70 4.88 -9.27 -14.68
C SER A 70 5.76 -8.14 -15.22
N SER A 71 5.87 -7.06 -14.51
CA SER A 71 6.70 -5.91 -14.89
C SER A 71 7.91 -5.80 -13.97
N THR A 72 9.03 -5.43 -14.54
CA THR A 72 10.28 -5.16 -13.81
C THR A 72 10.54 -3.67 -13.90
N ALA A 73 10.86 -3.02 -12.78
CA ALA A 73 11.34 -1.63 -12.81
C ALA A 73 12.70 -1.56 -13.45
N LYS A 74 12.87 -0.66 -14.41
CA LYS A 74 14.15 -0.41 -15.07
C LYS A 74 14.79 0.83 -14.44
N LEU A 75 15.65 0.59 -13.48
CA LEU A 75 16.37 1.63 -12.75
C LEU A 75 17.80 1.78 -13.28
N ARG A 76 18.49 2.84 -12.86
CA ARG A 76 19.92 3.03 -13.08
C ARG A 76 20.62 3.15 -11.73
N ASP A 77 21.78 2.52 -11.62
CA ASP A 77 22.66 2.72 -10.47
C ASP A 77 23.39 4.08 -10.53
N GLY A 78 24.11 4.44 -9.47
CA GLY A 78 24.92 5.67 -9.41
C GLY A 78 26.03 5.75 -10.47
N ASN A 79 26.35 4.66 -11.16
CA ASN A 79 27.31 4.57 -12.24
C ASN A 79 26.65 4.59 -13.64
N GLY A 80 25.31 4.64 -13.68
CA GLY A 80 24.52 4.66 -14.92
C GLY A 80 24.23 3.28 -15.51
N ASN A 81 24.58 2.18 -14.84
CA ASN A 81 24.26 0.82 -15.29
C ASN A 81 22.77 0.55 -15.17
N ALA A 82 22.21 -0.20 -16.12
CA ALA A 82 20.81 -0.59 -16.09
C ALA A 82 20.59 -1.75 -15.11
N ILE A 83 19.62 -1.57 -14.20
CA ILE A 83 19.20 -2.55 -13.20
C ILE A 83 17.72 -2.83 -13.41
N GLU A 84 17.35 -4.10 -13.49
CA GLU A 84 15.98 -4.55 -13.43
C GLU A 84 15.63 -4.95 -12.00
N THR A 85 14.55 -4.37 -11.44
CA THR A 85 14.14 -4.58 -10.05
C THR A 85 12.73 -5.13 -10.01
N LYS A 86 12.55 -6.26 -9.31
CA LYS A 86 11.25 -6.80 -8.88
C LYS A 86 11.00 -6.48 -7.42
N TYR A 87 9.75 -6.29 -7.09
CA TYR A 87 9.31 -5.87 -5.78
C TYR A 87 8.17 -6.76 -5.29
N ASP A 88 8.34 -7.33 -4.12
CA ASP A 88 7.34 -8.11 -3.39
C ASP A 88 7.32 -7.69 -1.93
N SER A 89 6.14 -7.55 -1.35
CA SER A 89 5.98 -7.05 0.02
C SER A 89 4.83 -7.72 0.75
N PHE A 90 5.10 -8.25 1.95
CA PHE A 90 4.09 -8.67 2.91
C PHE A 90 3.94 -7.59 3.98
N TYR A 91 2.75 -7.08 4.19
CA TYR A 91 2.51 -6.02 5.15
C TYR A 91 1.54 -6.42 6.25
N GLY A 92 1.74 -5.81 7.42
CA GLY A 92 0.83 -5.91 8.55
C GLY A 92 0.78 -4.60 9.32
N GLY A 93 -0.42 -4.21 9.78
CA GLY A 93 -0.55 -2.92 10.45
C GLY A 93 -1.92 -2.65 11.04
N ILE A 94 -2.11 -1.42 11.44
CA ILE A 94 -3.37 -0.90 11.99
C ILE A 94 -4.05 -0.04 10.92
N ARG A 95 -5.35 -0.15 10.87
CA ARG A 95 -6.24 0.64 10.03
C ARG A 95 -7.18 1.45 10.89
N ALA A 96 -7.32 2.74 10.55
CA ALA A 96 -8.31 3.64 11.10
C ALA A 96 -9.23 4.14 9.99
N GLU A 97 -10.52 4.27 10.27
CA GLU A 97 -11.54 4.66 9.32
C GLU A 97 -12.41 5.80 9.85
N ALA A 98 -12.81 6.67 8.94
CA ALA A 98 -13.71 7.79 9.21
C ALA A 98 -14.82 7.81 8.15
N PRO A 99 -16.05 7.41 8.46
CA PRO A 99 -17.17 7.56 7.54
C PRO A 99 -17.47 9.06 7.33
N VAL A 100 -17.41 9.50 6.08
CA VAL A 100 -17.68 10.90 5.68
C VAL A 100 -19.13 11.06 5.26
N THR A 101 -19.66 10.05 4.59
CA THR A 101 -21.07 9.98 4.19
C THR A 101 -21.60 8.56 4.40
N ARG A 102 -22.89 8.34 4.18
CA ARG A 102 -23.47 6.98 4.19
C ARG A 102 -22.89 6.04 3.12
N TYR A 103 -22.22 6.58 2.11
CA TYR A 103 -21.66 5.81 0.99
C TYR A 103 -20.14 5.85 0.93
N ALA A 104 -19.51 6.85 1.55
CA ALA A 104 -18.07 7.09 1.45
C ALA A 104 -17.41 7.07 2.84
N THR A 105 -16.27 6.38 2.93
CA THR A 105 -15.42 6.30 4.12
C THR A 105 -13.99 6.61 3.71
N LEU A 106 -13.34 7.49 4.44
CA LEU A 106 -11.89 7.66 4.37
C LEU A 106 -11.22 6.70 5.31
N TYR A 107 -10.01 6.28 4.96
CA TYR A 107 -9.20 5.45 5.84
C TYR A 107 -7.72 5.79 5.75
N ALA A 108 -7.01 5.47 6.81
CA ALA A 108 -5.56 5.49 6.86
C ALA A 108 -5.05 4.16 7.44
N ARG A 109 -3.89 3.72 6.97
CA ARG A 109 -3.20 2.52 7.45
C ARG A 109 -1.76 2.86 7.77
N GLY A 110 -1.18 2.13 8.70
CA GLY A 110 0.24 2.21 8.99
C GLY A 110 0.72 0.97 9.73
N GLY A 111 1.93 0.59 9.46
CA GLY A 111 2.51 -0.63 10.00
C GLY A 111 3.90 -0.90 9.46
N PHE A 112 4.21 -2.19 9.37
CA PHE A 112 5.48 -2.66 8.82
C PHE A 112 5.24 -3.63 7.68
N ALA A 113 6.15 -3.61 6.74
CA ALA A 113 6.15 -4.51 5.60
C ALA A 113 7.50 -5.19 5.48
N TYR A 114 7.47 -6.52 5.31
CA TYR A 114 8.62 -7.30 4.91
C TYR A 114 8.71 -7.27 3.41
N THR A 115 9.75 -6.65 2.88
CA THR A 115 9.94 -6.43 1.45
C THR A 115 11.10 -7.23 0.93
N GLN A 116 10.93 -7.81 -0.26
CA GLN A 116 11.98 -8.42 -1.05
C GLN A 116 12.16 -7.65 -2.34
N LEU A 117 13.39 -7.19 -2.59
CA LEU A 117 13.82 -6.57 -3.83
C LEU A 117 14.80 -7.52 -4.52
N GLU A 118 14.47 -7.96 -5.71
CA GLU A 118 15.36 -8.71 -6.58
C GLU A 118 15.91 -7.78 -7.66
N GLU A 119 17.20 -7.50 -7.59
CA GLU A 119 17.93 -6.66 -8.55
C GLU A 119 18.72 -7.53 -9.50
N THR A 120 18.54 -7.35 -10.80
CA THR A 120 19.35 -7.99 -11.84
C THR A 120 20.11 -6.92 -12.61
N ASN A 121 21.43 -6.95 -12.54
CA ASN A 121 22.27 -6.06 -13.33
C ASN A 121 22.44 -6.63 -14.74
N VAL A 122 21.69 -6.06 -15.69
CA VAL A 122 21.69 -6.49 -17.08
C VAL A 122 22.87 -5.93 -17.90
N SER A 123 23.64 -4.99 -17.32
CA SER A 123 24.86 -4.46 -17.95
C SER A 123 26.11 -5.29 -17.66
N ALA A 124 26.04 -6.20 -16.69
CA ALA A 124 27.15 -7.09 -16.35
C ALA A 124 27.18 -8.33 -17.24
N VAL A 125 28.37 -8.82 -17.55
CA VAL A 125 28.57 -10.08 -18.30
C VAL A 125 29.50 -10.97 -17.49
N PRO A 126 29.01 -12.07 -16.84
CA PRO A 126 27.63 -12.56 -16.83
C PRO A 126 26.68 -11.66 -15.99
N GLU A 127 25.38 -11.72 -16.26
CA GLU A 127 24.37 -11.04 -15.46
C GLU A 127 24.47 -11.45 -13.97
N THR A 128 24.39 -10.46 -13.10
CA THR A 128 24.46 -10.70 -11.65
C THR A 128 23.13 -10.32 -11.01
N SER A 129 22.53 -11.27 -10.32
CA SER A 129 21.32 -11.05 -9.52
C SER A 129 21.67 -10.96 -8.04
N SER A 130 21.05 -10.03 -7.35
CA SER A 130 21.10 -9.90 -5.89
C SER A 130 19.72 -9.69 -5.31
N THR A 131 19.45 -10.38 -4.20
CA THR A 131 18.17 -10.23 -3.48
C THR A 131 18.42 -9.50 -2.18
N HIS A 132 17.64 -8.45 -1.95
CA HIS A 132 17.64 -7.69 -0.71
C HIS A 132 16.29 -7.82 -0.03
N SER A 133 16.30 -8.03 1.27
CA SER A 133 15.08 -8.10 2.06
C SER A 133 15.22 -7.31 3.35
N GLY A 134 14.14 -6.66 3.75
CA GLY A 134 14.10 -5.86 4.98
C GLY A 134 12.69 -5.69 5.52
N VAL A 135 12.60 -5.22 6.75
CA VAL A 135 11.33 -4.84 7.39
C VAL A 135 11.28 -3.33 7.49
N ASN A 136 10.34 -2.72 6.80
CA ASN A 136 10.28 -1.28 6.62
C ASN A 136 8.91 -0.73 7.02
N PRO A 137 8.83 0.48 7.57
CA PRO A 137 7.55 1.12 7.86
C PRO A 137 6.82 1.49 6.57
N TYR A 138 5.50 1.40 6.60
CA TYR A 138 4.64 1.91 5.55
C TYR A 138 3.49 2.74 6.12
N VAL A 139 2.99 3.65 5.30
CA VAL A 139 1.77 4.40 5.56
C VAL A 139 0.93 4.46 4.30
N SER A 140 -0.39 4.47 4.46
CA SER A 140 -1.29 4.69 3.33
C SER A 140 -2.53 5.46 3.76
N ALA A 141 -3.16 6.09 2.79
CA ALA A 141 -4.45 6.74 2.95
C ALA A 141 -5.30 6.48 1.71
N GLY A 142 -6.60 6.34 1.93
CA GLY A 142 -7.51 6.04 0.84
C GLY A 142 -8.96 6.36 1.16
N ALA A 143 -9.78 6.12 0.16
CA ALA A 143 -11.21 6.21 0.25
C ALA A 143 -11.86 4.92 -0.25
N ARG A 144 -13.03 4.61 0.31
CA ARG A 144 -13.90 3.55 -0.19
C ARG A 144 -15.30 4.10 -0.42
N VAL A 145 -15.97 3.55 -1.43
CA VAL A 145 -17.32 3.96 -1.80
C VAL A 145 -18.19 2.70 -1.97
N ALA A 146 -19.33 2.69 -1.30
CA ALA A 146 -20.33 1.63 -1.45
C ALA A 146 -20.92 1.67 -2.86
N THR A 147 -21.02 0.52 -3.51
CA THR A 147 -21.48 0.43 -4.91
C THR A 147 -22.99 0.65 -5.06
N GLY A 148 -23.76 0.50 -3.99
CA GLY A 148 -25.24 0.51 -4.05
C GLY A 148 -25.85 -0.73 -4.70
N LEU A 149 -25.06 -1.54 -5.41
CA LEU A 149 -25.49 -2.78 -6.07
C LEU A 149 -25.48 -3.99 -5.14
N ASN A 150 -24.45 -4.05 -4.31
CA ASN A 150 -24.25 -5.09 -3.31
C ASN A 150 -23.75 -4.44 -2.02
N PRO A 151 -24.45 -4.61 -0.89
CA PRO A 151 -24.08 -3.99 0.38
C PRO A 151 -22.71 -4.46 0.92
N ASN A 152 -22.23 -5.61 0.44
CA ASN A 152 -20.97 -6.19 0.85
C ASN A 152 -19.79 -5.81 -0.08
N LEU A 153 -20.07 -5.10 -1.19
CA LEU A 153 -19.06 -4.70 -2.17
C LEU A 153 -18.83 -3.20 -2.14
N GLU A 154 -17.57 -2.82 -1.95
CA GLU A 154 -17.11 -1.44 -2.00
C GLU A 154 -15.96 -1.30 -3.00
N PHE A 155 -15.87 -0.15 -3.68
CA PHE A 155 -14.69 0.23 -4.43
C PHE A 155 -13.72 1.00 -3.54
N THR A 156 -12.43 0.78 -3.76
CA THR A 156 -11.33 1.40 -3.03
C THR A 156 -10.45 2.21 -3.97
N ALA A 157 -9.90 3.30 -3.45
CA ALA A 157 -8.78 4.02 -4.06
C ALA A 157 -7.80 4.40 -2.94
N GLU A 158 -6.51 4.13 -3.15
CA GLU A 158 -5.50 4.28 -2.11
C GLU A 158 -4.19 4.82 -2.67
N VAL A 159 -3.51 5.63 -1.87
CA VAL A 159 -2.11 6.01 -2.04
C VAL A 159 -1.34 5.45 -0.86
N SER A 160 -0.23 4.78 -1.12
CA SER A 160 0.67 4.28 -0.09
C SER A 160 2.11 4.74 -0.33
N TYR A 161 2.83 4.90 0.76
CA TYR A 161 4.26 5.18 0.77
C TYR A 161 4.96 4.20 1.69
N GLN A 162 6.10 3.69 1.24
CA GLN A 162 6.98 2.84 2.01
C GLN A 162 8.42 3.28 1.81
N ASP A 163 9.13 3.48 2.89
CA ASP A 163 10.58 3.64 2.87
C ASP A 163 11.20 2.25 2.81
N LEU A 164 12.10 2.02 1.88
CA LEU A 164 12.74 0.74 1.65
C LEU A 164 14.22 0.83 2.04
N ASP A 165 14.84 -0.32 2.30
CA ASP A 165 16.27 -0.36 2.61
C ASP A 165 17.15 0.21 1.49
N LYS A 166 18.34 0.66 1.84
CA LYS A 166 19.39 1.16 0.91
C LYS A 166 19.01 2.40 0.11
N GLY A 167 18.13 3.26 0.65
CA GLY A 167 17.74 4.51 -0.01
C GLY A 167 16.70 4.33 -1.13
N TYR A 168 16.08 3.16 -1.20
CA TYR A 168 14.90 2.96 -2.03
C TYR A 168 13.66 3.48 -1.32
N SER A 169 12.72 3.96 -2.11
CA SER A 169 11.36 4.25 -1.64
C SER A 169 10.32 3.78 -2.68
N SER A 170 9.12 3.48 -2.20
CA SER A 170 8.00 3.16 -3.07
C SER A 170 6.82 4.06 -2.79
N THR A 171 6.21 4.58 -3.85
CA THR A 171 4.93 5.29 -3.79
C THR A 171 3.96 4.59 -4.72
N SER A 172 2.83 4.13 -4.19
CA SER A 172 1.84 3.40 -4.98
C SER A 172 0.53 4.15 -5.03
N PHE A 173 -0.13 4.09 -6.18
CA PHE A 173 -1.53 4.45 -6.35
C PHE A 173 -2.28 3.21 -6.84
N SER A 174 -3.32 2.81 -6.13
CA SER A 174 -4.13 1.64 -6.46
C SER A 174 -5.61 1.91 -6.39
N VAL A 175 -6.36 1.15 -7.18
CA VAL A 175 -7.81 1.08 -7.14
C VAL A 175 -8.23 -0.39 -7.07
N GLY A 176 -9.34 -0.68 -6.42
CA GLY A 176 -9.76 -2.05 -6.24
C GLY A 176 -11.15 -2.23 -5.70
N ALA A 177 -11.39 -3.43 -5.23
CA ALA A 177 -12.66 -3.85 -4.65
C ALA A 177 -12.44 -4.50 -3.28
N ARG A 178 -13.37 -4.25 -2.39
CA ARG A 178 -13.41 -4.80 -1.05
C ARG A 178 -14.71 -5.55 -0.83
N PHE A 179 -14.61 -6.72 -0.24
CA PHE A 179 -15.73 -7.56 0.14
C PHE A 179 -15.81 -7.68 1.67
N ARG A 180 -16.99 -7.43 2.21
CA ARG A 180 -17.33 -7.66 3.62
C ARG A 180 -17.96 -9.04 3.78
N MET A 181 -17.53 -9.76 4.82
CA MET A 181 -18.08 -11.06 5.20
C MET A 181 -18.66 -11.02 6.61
#